data_33bc5705a4e8ba55106425c155800ac5
#
_entry.id   33bc5705a4e8ba55106425c155800ac5
#
_cell.length_a   1.000
_cell.length_b   1.000
_cell.length_c   1.000
_cell.angle_alpha   90.00
_cell.angle_beta   90.00
_cell.angle_gamma   90.00
#
_symmetry.space_group_name_H-M   'P 1'
#
loop_
_entity.id
_entity.type
_entity.pdbx_description
1 polymer ?
#
loop_
_entity_poly.entity_id
_entity_poly.type
_entity_poly.pdbx_seq_one_letter_code
_entity_poly.pdbx_strand_id
1 'polypeptide(L)'
;MAVLLELHYSKDEILQAYLNEIYLGQNGKRSINGFGLASQFYFDKPLNELRLDQQALLVGMAKGPSVYNPRRHPNDSKARRDVVLSNMLALGSLSQEDYDKALESSLGVVDEPVEGKSQYPDFLDIVKRELN
;
A
#
# COMPACT_ATOMS: atom_id res chain seq x y z
N MET A 1 22.02 -0.02 -16.85
CA MET A 1 20.57 -0.03 -17.13
C MET A 1 19.88 1.19 -16.56
N ALA A 2 20.05 1.49 -15.28
CA ALA A 2 19.42 2.69 -14.68
C ALA A 2 19.87 3.99 -15.37
N VAL A 3 21.14 4.09 -15.72
CA VAL A 3 21.66 5.30 -16.39
C VAL A 3 21.02 5.49 -17.75
N LEU A 4 20.84 4.40 -18.49
CA LEU A 4 20.23 4.46 -19.82
C LEU A 4 18.77 4.90 -19.73
N LEU A 5 18.03 4.38 -18.73
CA LEU A 5 16.65 4.78 -18.51
C LEU A 5 16.55 6.26 -18.15
N GLU A 6 17.46 6.76 -17.33
CA GLU A 6 17.47 8.16 -16.93
C GLU A 6 17.73 9.12 -18.10
N LEU A 7 18.39 8.66 -19.16
CA LEU A 7 18.58 9.47 -20.36
C LEU A 7 17.30 9.67 -21.16
N HIS A 8 16.36 8.75 -21.05
CA HIS A 8 15.11 8.78 -21.83
C HIS A 8 13.89 9.17 -21.00
N TYR A 9 13.93 8.97 -19.69
CA TYR A 9 12.81 9.22 -18.82
C TYR A 9 13.27 9.96 -17.58
N SER A 10 12.39 10.80 -17.03
CA SER A 10 12.67 11.45 -15.78
C SER A 10 12.66 10.41 -14.63
N LYS A 11 13.31 10.76 -13.52
CA LYS A 11 13.30 9.89 -12.35
C LYS A 11 11.88 9.66 -11.85
N ASP A 12 11.03 10.68 -11.91
CA ASP A 12 9.64 10.57 -11.47
C ASP A 12 8.87 9.59 -12.35
N GLU A 13 9.08 9.61 -13.66
CA GLU A 13 8.43 8.69 -14.57
C GLU A 13 8.84 7.24 -14.32
N ILE A 14 10.15 7.02 -14.11
CA ILE A 14 10.68 5.69 -13.81
C ILE A 14 10.12 5.19 -12.49
N LEU A 15 10.12 6.04 -11.48
CA LEU A 15 9.62 5.71 -10.17
C LEU A 15 8.13 5.39 -10.21
N GLN A 16 7.37 6.19 -10.94
CA GLN A 16 5.93 5.97 -11.07
C GLN A 16 5.63 4.63 -11.76
N ALA A 17 6.38 4.29 -12.80
CA ALA A 17 6.22 3.00 -13.46
C ALA A 17 6.51 1.85 -12.49
N TYR A 18 7.57 1.97 -11.70
CA TYR A 18 7.92 0.98 -10.68
C TYR A 18 6.80 0.85 -9.64
N LEU A 19 6.30 1.98 -9.15
CA LEU A 19 5.25 2.00 -8.14
C LEU A 19 3.94 1.38 -8.63
N ASN A 20 3.71 1.39 -9.93
CA ASN A 20 2.51 0.80 -10.52
C ASN A 20 2.63 -0.69 -10.76
N GLU A 21 3.84 -1.24 -10.77
CA GLU A 21 4.07 -2.64 -11.11
C GLU A 21 4.52 -3.51 -9.95
N ILE A 22 4.98 -2.90 -8.86
CA ILE A 22 5.53 -3.66 -7.75
C ILE A 22 4.48 -4.58 -7.13
N TYR A 23 4.90 -5.82 -6.83
CA TYR A 23 4.02 -6.81 -6.23
C TYR A 23 3.81 -6.53 -4.75
N LEU A 24 2.57 -6.46 -4.30
CA LEU A 24 2.23 -6.11 -2.92
C LEU A 24 1.26 -7.08 -2.27
N GLY A 25 1.10 -8.26 -2.82
CA GLY A 25 0.29 -9.28 -2.18
C GLY A 25 -0.69 -9.96 -3.12
N GLN A 26 -1.59 -10.73 -2.53
CA GLN A 26 -2.58 -11.50 -3.26
C GLN A 26 -3.98 -11.18 -2.75
N ASN A 27 -4.91 -11.15 -3.67
CA ASN A 27 -6.34 -11.13 -3.38
C ASN A 27 -6.93 -12.38 -4.04
N GLY A 28 -6.92 -13.50 -3.29
CA GLY A 28 -7.30 -14.78 -3.87
C GLY A 28 -6.32 -15.21 -4.94
N LYS A 29 -6.79 -15.36 -6.17
CA LYS A 29 -5.95 -15.76 -7.30
C LYS A 29 -5.31 -14.57 -8.02
N ARG A 30 -5.69 -13.35 -7.66
CA ARG A 30 -5.17 -12.15 -8.29
C ARG A 30 -4.00 -11.59 -7.52
N SER A 31 -2.93 -11.21 -8.21
CA SER A 31 -1.85 -10.48 -7.59
C SER A 31 -2.24 -9.02 -7.44
N ILE A 32 -1.77 -8.39 -6.37
CA ILE A 32 -1.98 -6.97 -6.12
C ILE A 32 -0.68 -6.29 -6.51
N ASN A 33 -0.70 -5.64 -7.68
CA ASN A 33 0.47 -4.96 -8.20
C ASN A 33 0.25 -3.46 -8.17
N GLY A 34 1.25 -2.74 -7.68
CA GLY A 34 1.21 -1.30 -7.63
C GLY A 34 0.62 -0.77 -6.33
N PHE A 35 1.14 0.39 -5.92
CA PHE A 35 0.74 1.01 -4.67
C PHE A 35 -0.70 1.53 -4.71
N GLY A 36 -1.17 1.97 -5.88
CA GLY A 36 -2.55 2.43 -6.02
C GLY A 36 -3.56 1.33 -5.73
N LEU A 37 -3.34 0.14 -6.32
CA LEU A 37 -4.22 -1.00 -6.08
C LEU A 37 -4.10 -1.48 -4.65
N ALA A 38 -2.90 -1.51 -4.09
CA ALA A 38 -2.68 -1.91 -2.71
C ALA A 38 -3.37 -0.95 -1.74
N SER A 39 -3.36 0.34 -2.03
CA SER A 39 -4.05 1.33 -1.23
C SER A 39 -5.55 1.05 -1.15
N GLN A 40 -6.17 0.75 -2.30
CA GLN A 40 -7.58 0.39 -2.34
C GLN A 40 -7.85 -0.92 -1.60
N PHE A 41 -6.98 -1.91 -1.79
CA PHE A 41 -7.20 -3.22 -1.21
C PHE A 41 -7.06 -3.22 0.32
N TYR A 42 -6.04 -2.55 0.84
CA TYR A 42 -5.76 -2.58 2.28
C TYR A 42 -6.44 -1.46 3.05
N PHE A 43 -6.63 -0.31 2.45
CA PHE A 43 -7.14 0.87 3.15
C PHE A 43 -8.47 1.41 2.61
N ASP A 44 -8.92 0.88 1.48
CA ASP A 44 -10.15 1.32 0.81
C ASP A 44 -10.13 2.82 0.48
N LYS A 45 -8.97 3.30 0.08
CA LYS A 45 -8.75 4.71 -0.27
C LYS A 45 -7.77 4.83 -1.42
N PRO A 46 -7.90 5.89 -2.23
CA PRO A 46 -6.87 6.17 -3.22
C PRO A 46 -5.57 6.55 -2.54
N LEU A 47 -4.46 6.33 -3.22
CA LEU A 47 -3.12 6.50 -2.66
C LEU A 47 -2.89 7.92 -2.12
N ASN A 48 -3.43 8.93 -2.80
CA ASN A 48 -3.23 10.31 -2.42
C ASN A 48 -4.03 10.73 -1.17
N GLU A 49 -4.92 9.89 -0.69
CA GLU A 49 -5.68 10.15 0.54
C GLU A 49 -5.13 9.40 1.75
N LEU A 50 -4.07 8.61 1.56
CA LEU A 50 -3.46 7.88 2.66
C LEU A 50 -2.69 8.83 3.58
N ARG A 51 -2.75 8.53 4.87
CA ARG A 51 -1.87 9.19 5.84
C ARG A 51 -0.43 8.77 5.57
N LEU A 52 0.50 9.58 6.06
CA LEU A 52 1.93 9.30 5.90
C LEU A 52 2.32 7.93 6.44
N ASP A 53 1.79 7.56 7.60
CA ASP A 53 2.07 6.25 8.20
C ASP A 53 1.56 5.10 7.35
N GLN A 54 0.42 5.28 6.68
CA GLN A 54 -0.12 4.26 5.79
C GLN A 54 0.72 4.14 4.52
N GLN A 55 1.21 5.25 4.00
CA GLN A 55 2.13 5.21 2.86
C GLN A 55 3.43 4.50 3.24
N ALA A 56 3.95 4.76 4.43
CA ALA A 56 5.14 4.09 4.93
C ALA A 56 4.92 2.59 5.12
N LEU A 57 3.71 2.19 5.51
CA LEU A 57 3.36 0.77 5.64
C LEU A 57 3.45 0.08 4.28
N LEU A 58 2.87 0.67 3.25
CA LEU A 58 2.91 0.08 1.91
C LEU A 58 4.34 -0.01 1.39
N VAL A 59 5.14 1.03 1.59
CA VAL A 59 6.55 1.01 1.18
C VAL A 59 7.30 -0.10 1.91
N GLY A 60 7.07 -0.23 3.20
CA GLY A 60 7.74 -1.24 4.02
C GLY A 60 7.37 -2.66 3.62
N MET A 61 6.10 -2.90 3.34
CA MET A 61 5.65 -4.24 3.00
C MET A 61 6.14 -4.72 1.63
N ALA A 62 6.56 -3.80 0.77
CA ALA A 62 7.07 -4.16 -0.55
C ALA A 62 8.31 -5.06 -0.46
N LYS A 63 9.05 -5.00 0.63
CA LYS A 63 10.23 -5.84 0.85
C LYS A 63 9.86 -7.31 0.98
N GLY A 64 8.68 -7.61 1.53
CA GLY A 64 8.19 -8.98 1.68
C GLY A 64 6.70 -8.97 1.94
N PRO A 65 5.87 -8.88 0.90
CA PRO A 65 4.43 -8.70 1.08
C PRO A 65 3.74 -9.78 1.90
N SER A 66 4.22 -11.02 1.82
CA SER A 66 3.63 -12.10 2.61
C SER A 66 4.03 -12.01 4.08
N VAL A 67 5.27 -11.60 4.36
CA VAL A 67 5.78 -11.47 5.73
C VAL A 67 5.16 -10.26 6.43
N TYR A 68 5.01 -9.17 5.70
CA TYR A 68 4.55 -7.89 6.25
C TYR A 68 3.08 -7.57 5.90
N ASN A 69 2.30 -8.58 5.54
CA ASN A 69 0.88 -8.41 5.25
C ASN A 69 0.17 -7.87 6.50
N PRO A 70 -0.43 -6.66 6.44
CA PRO A 70 -0.97 -6.02 7.64
C PRO A 70 -2.20 -6.71 8.21
N ARG A 71 -2.89 -7.53 7.42
CA ARG A 71 -4.04 -8.28 7.91
C ARG A 71 -3.63 -9.56 8.62
N ARG A 72 -2.59 -10.23 8.10
CA ARG A 72 -2.13 -11.51 8.63
C ARG A 72 -1.07 -11.35 9.70
N HIS A 73 -0.22 -10.35 9.53
CA HIS A 73 0.92 -10.11 10.41
C HIS A 73 0.98 -8.65 10.83
N PRO A 74 -0.04 -8.17 11.56
CA PRO A 74 -0.12 -6.74 11.90
C PRO A 74 1.06 -6.24 12.71
N ASN A 75 1.61 -7.06 13.62
CA ASN A 75 2.74 -6.63 14.42
C ASN A 75 4.02 -6.49 13.59
N ASP A 76 4.27 -7.44 12.69
CA ASP A 76 5.43 -7.37 11.80
C ASP A 76 5.28 -6.22 10.82
N SER A 77 4.08 -6.02 10.32
CA SER A 77 3.79 -4.92 9.40
C SER A 77 4.02 -3.56 10.07
N LYS A 78 3.56 -3.42 11.32
CA LYS A 78 3.75 -2.20 12.08
C LYS A 78 5.22 -1.94 12.36
N ALA A 79 5.96 -2.98 12.74
CA ALA A 79 7.40 -2.84 13.00
C ALA A 79 8.12 -2.40 11.74
N ARG A 80 7.77 -2.97 10.60
CA ARG A 80 8.38 -2.59 9.33
C ARG A 80 8.02 -1.17 8.93
N ARG A 81 6.76 -0.77 9.12
CA ARG A 81 6.32 0.61 8.92
C ARG A 81 7.17 1.57 9.73
N ASP A 82 7.39 1.24 10.99
CA ASP A 82 8.14 2.10 11.90
C ASP A 82 9.60 2.24 11.47
N VAL A 83 10.20 1.20 10.88
CA VAL A 83 11.54 1.29 10.29
C VAL A 83 11.56 2.28 9.14
N VAL A 84 10.56 2.24 8.25
CA VAL A 84 10.46 3.19 7.14
C VAL A 84 10.34 4.62 7.66
N LEU A 85 9.48 4.81 8.67
CA LEU A 85 9.30 6.13 9.28
C LEU A 85 10.60 6.63 9.91
N SER A 86 11.35 5.75 10.58
CA SER A 86 12.64 6.09 11.17
C SER A 86 13.64 6.54 10.12
N ASN A 87 13.67 5.83 8.97
CA ASN A 87 14.55 6.20 7.87
C ASN A 87 14.17 7.56 7.29
N MET A 88 12.88 7.84 7.18
CA MET A 88 12.41 9.14 6.69
C MET A 88 12.81 10.27 7.63
N LEU A 89 12.73 10.03 8.94
CA LEU A 89 13.17 11.00 9.93
C LEU A 89 14.68 11.26 9.80
N ALA A 90 15.47 10.20 9.66
CA ALA A 90 16.93 10.33 9.54
C ALA A 90 17.33 11.07 8.28
N LEU A 91 16.56 10.94 7.19
CA LEU A 91 16.83 11.63 5.93
C LEU A 91 16.30 13.06 5.90
N GLY A 92 15.62 13.50 6.96
CA GLY A 92 15.06 14.84 7.03
C GLY A 92 13.75 15.01 6.27
N SER A 93 13.16 13.91 5.79
CA SER A 93 11.89 13.96 5.06
C SER A 93 10.68 14.06 5.97
N LEU A 94 10.88 13.87 7.27
CA LEU A 94 9.80 13.79 8.24
C LEU A 94 10.25 14.52 9.51
N SER A 95 9.38 15.38 10.05
CA SER A 95 9.69 16.07 11.31
C SER A 95 9.53 15.11 12.49
N GLN A 96 10.19 15.46 13.61
CA GLN A 96 10.08 14.66 14.82
C GLN A 96 8.64 14.57 15.30
N GLU A 97 7.90 15.67 15.22
CA GLU A 97 6.51 15.71 15.63
C GLU A 97 5.64 14.77 14.80
N ASP A 98 5.80 14.81 13.46
CA ASP A 98 5.05 13.95 12.58
C ASP A 98 5.45 12.48 12.76
N TYR A 99 6.73 12.23 13.02
CA TYR A 99 7.22 10.90 13.30
C TYR A 99 6.56 10.32 14.55
N ASP A 100 6.52 11.10 15.62
CA ASP A 100 5.91 10.64 16.88
C ASP A 100 4.43 10.34 16.70
N LYS A 101 3.71 11.18 15.97
CA LYS A 101 2.30 10.96 15.67
C LYS A 101 2.09 9.69 14.84
N ALA A 102 2.95 9.50 13.85
CA ALA A 102 2.84 8.33 12.97
C ALA A 102 3.08 7.03 13.73
N LEU A 103 4.03 7.02 14.66
CA LEU A 103 4.31 5.84 15.47
C LEU A 103 3.11 5.41 16.32
N GLU A 104 2.33 6.38 16.79
CA GLU A 104 1.16 6.12 17.61
C GLU A 104 -0.07 5.73 16.82
N SER A 105 -0.06 5.92 15.51
CA SER A 105 -1.21 5.64 14.67
C SER A 105 -1.46 4.15 14.54
N SER A 106 -2.73 3.75 14.59
CA SER A 106 -3.12 2.39 14.24
C SER A 106 -2.88 2.17 12.76
N LEU A 107 -2.81 0.90 12.32
CA LEU A 107 -2.56 0.60 10.91
C LEU A 107 -3.66 1.13 10.00
N GLY A 108 -4.90 1.10 10.46
CA GLY A 108 -6.02 1.60 9.67
C GLY A 108 -6.39 0.72 8.50
N VAL A 109 -5.97 -0.53 8.53
CA VAL A 109 -6.26 -1.51 7.49
C VAL A 109 -7.69 -1.98 7.61
N VAL A 110 -8.42 -1.98 6.49
CA VAL A 110 -9.79 -2.47 6.47
C VAL A 110 -9.81 -4.00 6.39
N ASP A 111 -10.92 -4.60 6.81
CA ASP A 111 -11.05 -6.04 6.77
C ASP A 111 -11.04 -6.55 5.34
N GLU A 112 -10.46 -7.75 5.16
CA GLU A 112 -10.44 -8.38 3.86
C GLU A 112 -11.87 -8.67 3.41
N PRO A 113 -12.24 -8.28 2.17
CA PRO A 113 -13.57 -8.61 1.67
C PRO A 113 -13.77 -10.12 1.69
N VAL A 114 -14.86 -10.56 2.28
CA VAL A 114 -15.21 -11.98 2.29
C VAL A 114 -15.69 -12.34 0.90
N GLU A 115 -15.23 -13.46 0.37
CA GLU A 115 -15.63 -13.92 -0.95
C GLU A 115 -17.16 -14.02 -1.00
N GLY A 116 -17.77 -13.38 -2.00
CA GLY A 116 -19.22 -13.32 -2.14
C GLY A 116 -19.88 -12.24 -1.29
N LYS A 117 -19.11 -11.56 -0.44
CA LYS A 117 -19.64 -10.47 0.37
C LYS A 117 -18.68 -9.29 0.26
N SER A 118 -18.80 -8.51 -0.78
CA SER A 118 -17.96 -7.34 -0.92
C SER A 118 -18.45 -6.22 -0.01
N GLN A 119 -17.63 -5.20 0.17
CA GLN A 119 -18.03 -3.99 0.90
C GLN A 119 -19.15 -3.24 0.18
N TYR A 120 -19.30 -3.52 -1.10
CA TYR A 120 -20.32 -2.89 -1.93
C TYR A 120 -21.19 -3.98 -2.55
N PRO A 121 -21.87 -4.79 -1.69
CA PRO A 121 -22.64 -5.92 -2.19
C PRO A 121 -23.72 -5.50 -3.17
N ASP A 122 -24.35 -4.36 -2.92
CA ASP A 122 -25.45 -3.88 -3.77
C ASP A 122 -24.97 -3.60 -5.19
N PHE A 123 -23.83 -2.92 -5.30
CA PHE A 123 -23.27 -2.58 -6.60
C PHE A 123 -22.87 -3.83 -7.38
N LEU A 124 -22.13 -4.72 -6.73
CA LEU A 124 -21.67 -5.94 -7.39
C LEU A 124 -22.82 -6.85 -7.75
N ASP A 125 -23.81 -6.96 -6.89
CA ASP A 125 -25.00 -7.79 -7.15
C ASP A 125 -25.77 -7.23 -8.33
N ILE A 126 -25.93 -5.93 -8.41
CA ILE A 126 -26.61 -5.28 -9.53
C ILE A 126 -25.89 -5.56 -10.83
N VAL A 127 -24.56 -5.42 -10.84
CA VAL A 127 -23.76 -5.70 -12.03
C VAL A 127 -23.91 -7.14 -12.47
N LYS A 128 -23.84 -8.07 -11.52
CA LYS A 128 -24.00 -9.50 -11.84
C LYS A 128 -25.36 -9.81 -12.42
N ARG A 129 -26.42 -9.21 -11.88
CA ARG A 129 -27.77 -9.42 -12.38
C ARG A 129 -27.94 -8.89 -13.80
N GLU A 130 -27.34 -7.73 -14.07
CA GLU A 130 -27.42 -7.14 -15.41
C GLU A 130 -26.66 -7.95 -16.44
N LEU A 131 -25.57 -8.59 -16.04
CA LEU A 131 -24.75 -9.39 -16.95
C LEU A 131 -25.30 -10.79 -17.16
N ASN A 132 -26.15 -11.25 -16.28
CA ASN A 132 -26.78 -12.57 -16.40
C ASN A 132 -28.19 -12.43 -16.96
#